data_b6dbe40596f921f020602741b11df964
#
_entry.id   b6dbe40596f921f020602741b11df964
#
_cell.length_a   1.000
_cell.length_b   1.000
_cell.length_c   1.000
_cell.angle_alpha   90.00
_cell.angle_beta   90.00
_cell.angle_gamma   90.00
#
_symmetry.space_group_name_H-M   'P 1'
#
loop_
_entity.id
_entity.type
_entity.pdbx_description
1 polymer ?
#
loop_
_entity_poly.entity_id
_entity_poly.type
_entity_poly.pdbx_seq_one_letter_code
_entity_poly.pdbx_strand_id
1 'polypeptide(L)'
;QNIELCYHKSLDGLPDSLDLIIIATNSSVRSDVLKNATRKRSVKNLILEKVLFQKKIDYISVDKLLKKSSIPTWVSCWMRTTDLFKQIKPLLNLNDCIQMKVEGSKWGMGSNSIHYMDLFSYLSGCNDFKFTEVHLEDEVQDSKREGFKEFTGRLKGGNSRGDSIDLICQDEQDGPITIEIQNSPERFTLATNFVNHFEFKSSNLFNP
;
A
#
# COMPACT_ATOMS: atom_id res chain seq x y z
N GLN A 1 -28.44 -7.22 -15.44
CA GLN A 1 -28.57 -5.76 -15.17
C GLN A 1 -27.76 -5.02 -16.21
N ASN A 2 -28.37 -4.08 -16.92
CA ASN A 2 -27.64 -3.19 -17.81
C ASN A 2 -26.88 -2.17 -16.94
N ILE A 3 -25.55 -2.10 -17.16
CA ILE A 3 -24.70 -1.07 -16.53
C ILE A 3 -24.67 0.11 -17.49
N GLU A 4 -25.11 1.27 -17.01
CA GLU A 4 -24.98 2.52 -17.75
C GLU A 4 -23.66 3.20 -17.38
N LEU A 5 -22.87 3.58 -18.38
CA LEU A 5 -21.62 4.29 -18.23
C LEU A 5 -21.76 5.73 -18.71
N CYS A 6 -21.58 6.68 -17.80
CA CYS A 6 -21.61 8.12 -18.09
C CYS A 6 -20.21 8.72 -17.92
N TYR A 7 -19.77 9.53 -18.87
CA TYR A 7 -18.50 10.24 -18.82
C TYR A 7 -18.72 11.72 -18.63
N HIS A 8 -18.07 12.28 -17.61
CA HIS A 8 -18.14 13.71 -17.29
C HIS A 8 -16.75 14.36 -17.39
N LYS A 9 -16.67 15.55 -17.99
CA LYS A 9 -15.41 16.31 -18.08
C LYS A 9 -15.04 17.04 -16.79
N SER A 10 -16.00 17.20 -15.87
CA SER A 10 -15.79 17.84 -14.57
C SER A 10 -16.62 17.17 -13.49
N LEU A 11 -16.30 17.47 -12.23
CA LEU A 11 -17.09 17.00 -11.10
C LEU A 11 -18.51 17.57 -11.08
N ASP A 12 -18.76 18.70 -11.72
CA ASP A 12 -20.08 19.35 -11.68
C ASP A 12 -21.19 18.53 -12.36
N GLY A 13 -20.82 17.65 -13.29
CA GLY A 13 -21.74 16.73 -13.95
C GLY A 13 -22.15 15.49 -13.10
N LEU A 14 -21.54 15.31 -11.92
CA LEU A 14 -21.86 14.17 -11.07
C LEU A 14 -23.13 14.39 -10.24
N PRO A 15 -23.88 13.34 -9.91
CA PRO A 15 -25.05 13.41 -9.01
C PRO A 15 -24.73 14.03 -7.64
N ASP A 16 -25.72 14.61 -6.98
CA ASP A 16 -25.58 15.20 -5.65
C ASP A 16 -25.38 14.15 -4.54
N SER A 17 -25.76 12.92 -4.78
CA SER A 17 -25.56 11.80 -3.87
C SER A 17 -24.85 10.66 -4.59
N LEU A 18 -23.79 10.16 -3.98
CA LEU A 18 -22.94 9.07 -4.50
C LEU A 18 -22.77 7.99 -3.44
N ASP A 19 -23.02 6.74 -3.82
CA ASP A 19 -22.80 5.60 -2.93
C ASP A 19 -21.34 5.29 -2.71
N LEU A 20 -20.51 5.50 -3.75
CA LEU A 20 -19.08 5.28 -3.71
C LEU A 20 -18.36 6.27 -4.63
N ILE A 21 -17.28 6.85 -4.14
CA ILE A 21 -16.28 7.55 -4.96
C ILE A 21 -14.94 6.81 -4.87
N ILE A 22 -14.33 6.57 -6.02
CA ILE A 22 -12.95 6.06 -6.12
C ILE A 22 -12.10 7.20 -6.70
N ILE A 23 -11.13 7.70 -5.91
CA ILE A 23 -10.22 8.76 -6.35
C ILE A 23 -8.85 8.15 -6.70
N ALA A 24 -8.63 7.93 -7.99
CA ALA A 24 -7.42 7.32 -8.54
C ALA A 24 -6.49 8.34 -9.24
N THR A 25 -6.64 9.63 -8.93
CA THR A 25 -5.76 10.69 -9.46
C THR A 25 -4.34 10.60 -8.89
N ASN A 26 -3.41 11.38 -9.43
CA ASN A 26 -2.07 11.54 -8.87
C ASN A 26 -2.13 12.10 -7.44
N SER A 27 -1.15 11.72 -6.61
CA SER A 27 -1.05 12.17 -5.22
C SER A 27 -0.88 13.69 -5.06
N SER A 28 -0.34 14.37 -6.08
CA SER A 28 -0.16 15.83 -6.09
C SER A 28 -1.46 16.63 -6.11
N VAL A 29 -2.52 16.09 -6.72
CA VAL A 29 -3.82 16.77 -6.88
C VAL A 29 -4.95 16.11 -6.09
N ARG A 30 -4.72 14.92 -5.53
CA ARG A 30 -5.76 14.10 -4.89
C ARG A 30 -6.45 14.79 -3.72
N SER A 31 -5.71 15.54 -2.91
CA SER A 31 -6.28 16.30 -1.79
C SER A 31 -7.35 17.29 -2.24
N ASP A 32 -7.08 18.04 -3.31
CA ASP A 32 -8.00 19.04 -3.83
C ASP A 32 -9.20 18.38 -4.52
N VAL A 33 -8.97 17.31 -5.30
CA VAL A 33 -10.06 16.53 -5.92
C VAL A 33 -10.99 15.97 -4.85
N LEU A 34 -10.46 15.41 -3.77
CA LEU A 34 -11.24 14.88 -2.65
C LEU A 34 -12.08 15.98 -1.99
N LYS A 35 -11.45 17.08 -1.60
CA LYS A 35 -12.14 18.23 -0.98
C LYS A 35 -13.26 18.78 -1.86
N ASN A 36 -13.02 18.90 -3.17
CA ASN A 36 -14.02 19.37 -4.12
C ASN A 36 -15.15 18.35 -4.34
N ALA A 37 -14.84 17.08 -4.44
CA ALA A 37 -15.84 16.03 -4.62
C ALA A 37 -16.79 15.91 -3.43
N THR A 38 -16.26 16.03 -2.20
CA THR A 38 -17.04 15.86 -0.97
C THR A 38 -17.73 17.14 -0.47
N ARG A 39 -17.30 18.32 -0.91
CA ARG A 39 -17.84 19.60 -0.43
C ARG A 39 -19.29 19.86 -0.80
N LYS A 40 -19.70 19.43 -1.99
CA LYS A 40 -21.02 19.72 -2.58
C LYS A 40 -21.92 18.50 -2.67
N ARG A 41 -21.46 17.32 -2.22
CA ARG A 41 -22.16 16.06 -2.41
C ARG A 41 -22.26 15.24 -1.15
N SER A 42 -23.34 14.48 -1.04
CA SER A 42 -23.45 13.40 -0.08
C SER A 42 -22.71 12.18 -0.60
N VAL A 43 -21.67 11.74 0.11
CA VAL A 43 -20.83 10.60 -0.26
C VAL A 43 -20.94 9.55 0.84
N LYS A 44 -21.38 8.33 0.49
CA LYS A 44 -21.53 7.26 1.48
C LYS A 44 -20.22 6.51 1.75
N ASN A 45 -19.38 6.33 0.74
CA ASN A 45 -18.14 5.58 0.84
C ASN A 45 -17.05 6.18 -0.04
N LEU A 46 -15.78 6.05 0.35
CA LEU A 46 -14.64 6.61 -0.37
C LEU A 46 -13.49 5.62 -0.44
N ILE A 47 -12.93 5.41 -1.62
CA ILE A 47 -11.67 4.70 -1.83
C ILE A 47 -10.64 5.67 -2.41
N LEU A 48 -9.48 5.72 -1.81
CA LEU A 48 -8.36 6.56 -2.24
C LEU A 48 -7.20 5.69 -2.74
N GLU A 49 -6.66 6.03 -3.90
CA GLU A 49 -5.45 5.38 -4.40
C GLU A 49 -4.22 5.78 -3.55
N LYS A 50 -3.29 4.83 -3.42
CA LYS A 50 -1.98 5.06 -2.80
C LYS A 50 -1.03 5.78 -3.80
N VAL A 51 -0.01 6.45 -3.42
CA VAL A 51 0.29 7.10 -2.14
C VAL A 51 -0.69 8.23 -1.96
N LEU A 52 -1.24 8.40 -0.76
CA LEU A 52 -2.36 9.32 -0.56
C LEU A 52 -2.03 10.75 -1.01
N PHE A 53 -1.02 11.36 -0.39
CA PHE A 53 -0.66 12.77 -0.61
C PHE A 53 0.86 12.93 -0.54
N GLN A 54 1.36 14.03 -1.12
CA GLN A 54 2.79 14.37 -1.07
C GLN A 54 3.15 15.26 0.13
N LYS A 55 2.18 15.99 0.69
CA LYS A 55 2.41 16.97 1.75
C LYS A 55 1.76 16.54 3.06
N LYS A 56 2.49 16.64 4.17
CA LYS A 56 1.98 16.34 5.51
C LYS A 56 0.70 17.12 5.84
N ILE A 57 0.60 18.39 5.39
CA ILE A 57 -0.58 19.21 5.63
C ILE A 57 -1.85 18.65 4.97
N ASP A 58 -1.72 17.95 3.84
CA ASP A 58 -2.85 17.32 3.16
C ASP A 58 -3.38 16.14 3.96
N TYR A 59 -2.51 15.32 4.55
CA TYR A 59 -2.92 14.26 5.47
C TYR A 59 -3.74 14.84 6.64
N ILE A 60 -3.24 15.89 7.29
CA ILE A 60 -3.91 16.52 8.43
C ILE A 60 -5.27 17.13 8.03
N SER A 61 -5.32 17.84 6.91
CA SER A 61 -6.53 18.52 6.46
C SER A 61 -7.61 17.55 6.00
N VAL A 62 -7.22 16.48 5.30
CA VAL A 62 -8.16 15.45 4.82
C VAL A 62 -8.64 14.58 5.98
N ASP A 63 -7.78 14.18 6.93
CA ASP A 63 -8.19 13.45 8.12
C ASP A 63 -9.26 14.22 8.92
N LYS A 64 -9.06 15.53 9.15
CA LYS A 64 -10.06 16.38 9.80
C LYS A 64 -11.38 16.45 9.02
N LEU A 65 -11.32 16.55 7.71
CA LEU A 65 -12.51 16.59 6.85
C LEU A 65 -13.26 15.27 6.93
N LEU A 66 -12.60 14.14 6.79
CA LEU A 66 -13.22 12.81 6.81
C LEU A 66 -13.82 12.48 8.18
N LYS A 67 -13.13 12.81 9.27
CA LYS A 67 -13.67 12.66 10.62
C LYS A 67 -14.91 13.51 10.85
N LYS A 68 -14.92 14.76 10.36
CA LYS A 68 -16.08 15.66 10.48
C LYS A 68 -17.28 15.17 9.67
N SER A 69 -17.06 14.62 8.48
CA SER A 69 -18.12 14.13 7.60
C SER A 69 -18.54 12.69 7.86
N SER A 70 -17.79 11.96 8.72
CA SER A 70 -18.01 10.54 9.04
C SER A 70 -18.11 9.64 7.81
N ILE A 71 -17.40 9.98 6.73
CA ILE A 71 -17.37 9.17 5.51
C ILE A 71 -16.43 7.99 5.69
N PRO A 72 -16.91 6.73 5.65
CA PRO A 72 -16.09 5.54 5.61
C PRO A 72 -15.10 5.61 4.44
N THR A 73 -13.80 5.51 4.74
CA THR A 73 -12.75 5.73 3.76
C THR A 73 -11.71 4.63 3.84
N TRP A 74 -11.34 4.08 2.68
CA TRP A 74 -10.31 3.08 2.53
C TRP A 74 -9.20 3.55 1.60
N VAL A 75 -7.99 3.07 1.85
CA VAL A 75 -6.84 3.25 0.96
C VAL A 75 -6.66 1.98 0.15
N SER A 76 -6.42 2.12 -1.15
CA SER A 76 -6.21 1.00 -2.08
C SER A 76 -4.84 0.35 -1.87
N CYS A 77 -4.68 -0.36 -0.75
CA CYS A 77 -3.55 -1.25 -0.48
C CYS A 77 -3.99 -2.69 -0.73
N TRP A 78 -3.86 -3.12 -1.97
CA TRP A 78 -4.51 -4.33 -2.49
C TRP A 78 -3.95 -5.65 -1.94
N MET A 79 -2.67 -5.71 -1.52
CA MET A 79 -2.02 -6.97 -1.12
C MET A 79 -2.79 -7.69 -0.01
N ARG A 80 -3.23 -6.97 1.03
CA ARG A 80 -4.02 -7.55 2.13
C ARG A 80 -5.37 -8.16 1.70
N THR A 81 -5.87 -7.78 0.52
CA THR A 81 -7.15 -8.26 -0.01
C THR A 81 -7.03 -9.54 -0.84
N THR A 82 -5.81 -9.96 -1.18
CA THR A 82 -5.57 -11.17 -1.96
C THR A 82 -5.83 -12.42 -1.14
N ASP A 83 -6.31 -13.47 -1.78
CA ASP A 83 -6.60 -14.74 -1.11
C ASP A 83 -5.33 -15.38 -0.53
N LEU A 84 -4.18 -15.19 -1.19
CA LEU A 84 -2.89 -15.65 -0.70
C LEU A 84 -2.59 -15.15 0.73
N PHE A 85 -2.61 -13.84 0.94
CA PHE A 85 -2.28 -13.29 2.26
C PHE A 85 -3.40 -13.48 3.30
N LYS A 86 -4.66 -13.63 2.84
CA LYS A 86 -5.74 -14.08 3.72
C LYS A 86 -5.54 -15.51 4.21
N GLN A 87 -4.95 -16.39 3.41
CA GLN A 87 -4.61 -17.76 3.80
C GLN A 87 -3.34 -17.83 4.67
N ILE A 88 -2.33 -17.02 4.40
CA ILE A 88 -1.10 -16.97 5.21
C ILE A 88 -1.37 -16.43 6.62
N LYS A 89 -2.16 -15.37 6.76
CA LYS A 89 -2.39 -14.70 8.03
C LYS A 89 -2.81 -15.63 9.18
N PRO A 90 -3.79 -16.54 9.04
CA PRO A 90 -4.21 -17.42 10.12
C PRO A 90 -3.17 -18.50 10.50
N LEU A 91 -2.14 -18.70 9.67
CA LEU A 91 -1.05 -19.64 9.94
C LEU A 91 0.04 -19.02 10.84
N LEU A 92 0.05 -17.68 10.96
CA LEU A 92 1.03 -16.97 11.77
C LEU A 92 0.67 -17.03 13.26
N ASN A 93 1.64 -17.41 14.08
CA ASN A 93 1.52 -17.39 15.54
C ASN A 93 1.76 -15.97 16.05
N LEU A 94 0.72 -15.26 16.46
CA LEU A 94 0.84 -13.89 16.96
C LEU A 94 1.51 -13.79 18.36
N ASN A 95 1.87 -14.88 19.02
CA ASN A 95 2.72 -14.85 20.21
C ASN A 95 4.20 -14.73 19.86
N ASP A 96 4.59 -15.04 18.63
CA ASP A 96 5.95 -14.92 18.12
C ASP A 96 6.09 -13.69 17.21
N CYS A 97 7.31 -13.15 17.13
CA CYS A 97 7.58 -12.02 16.25
C CYS A 97 7.53 -12.44 14.78
N ILE A 98 6.96 -11.58 13.96
CA ILE A 98 6.97 -11.70 12.51
C ILE A 98 8.16 -10.91 11.96
N GLN A 99 8.97 -11.55 11.11
CA GLN A 99 10.02 -10.90 10.35
C GLN A 99 9.65 -10.95 8.88
N MET A 100 9.53 -9.80 8.26
CA MET A 100 9.21 -9.67 6.84
C MET A 100 10.38 -9.01 6.11
N LYS A 101 10.85 -9.63 5.03
CA LYS A 101 11.86 -9.05 4.14
C LYS A 101 11.29 -8.95 2.73
N VAL A 102 11.52 -7.81 2.10
CA VAL A 102 11.18 -7.58 0.69
C VAL A 102 12.44 -7.13 -0.01
N GLU A 103 12.84 -7.85 -1.05
CA GLU A 103 14.07 -7.55 -1.79
C GLU A 103 13.84 -7.69 -3.29
N GLY A 104 14.39 -6.79 -4.06
CA GLY A 104 14.35 -6.80 -5.50
C GLY A 104 14.91 -5.52 -6.10
N SER A 105 14.91 -5.45 -7.43
CA SER A 105 15.49 -4.32 -8.16
C SER A 105 14.41 -3.45 -8.77
N LYS A 106 14.61 -2.13 -8.76
CA LYS A 106 13.79 -1.12 -9.48
C LYS A 106 12.27 -1.24 -9.28
N TRP A 107 11.85 -1.74 -8.10
CA TRP A 107 10.43 -1.94 -7.82
C TRP A 107 9.68 -0.66 -7.39
N GLY A 108 10.37 0.49 -7.43
CA GLY A 108 9.78 1.78 -7.09
C GLY A 108 9.55 1.94 -5.58
N MET A 109 10.64 2.02 -4.81
CA MET A 109 10.58 2.08 -3.35
C MET A 109 9.72 3.24 -2.86
N GLY A 110 9.83 4.44 -3.47
CA GLY A 110 9.06 5.62 -3.09
C GLY A 110 7.55 5.45 -3.26
N SER A 111 7.13 4.77 -4.31
CA SER A 111 5.70 4.62 -4.61
C SER A 111 5.09 3.33 -4.07
N ASN A 112 5.86 2.26 -3.83
CA ASN A 112 5.32 0.94 -3.52
C ASN A 112 5.64 0.41 -2.12
N SER A 113 6.56 1.03 -1.36
CA SER A 113 6.83 0.62 0.03
C SER A 113 5.57 0.56 0.89
N ILE A 114 4.62 1.45 0.65
CA ILE A 114 3.36 1.51 1.39
C ILE A 114 2.54 0.22 1.28
N HIS A 115 2.61 -0.50 0.16
CA HIS A 115 1.92 -1.79 0.02
C HIS A 115 2.50 -2.86 0.94
N TYR A 116 3.83 -2.89 1.08
CA TYR A 116 4.51 -3.84 1.96
C TYR A 116 4.35 -3.48 3.43
N MET A 117 4.40 -2.17 3.76
CA MET A 117 4.13 -1.70 5.13
C MET A 117 2.68 -1.99 5.55
N ASP A 118 1.72 -1.81 4.64
CA ASP A 118 0.33 -2.14 4.86
C ASP A 118 0.12 -3.66 5.03
N LEU A 119 0.78 -4.47 4.20
CA LEU A 119 0.77 -5.92 4.33
C LEU A 119 1.37 -6.37 5.67
N PHE A 120 2.51 -5.79 6.07
CA PHE A 120 3.15 -6.07 7.35
C PHE A 120 2.21 -5.75 8.53
N SER A 121 1.57 -4.58 8.52
CA SER A 121 0.55 -4.23 9.53
C SER A 121 -0.63 -5.20 9.52
N TYR A 122 -1.08 -5.62 8.36
CA TYR A 122 -2.17 -6.60 8.24
C TYR A 122 -1.79 -7.95 8.82
N LEU A 123 -0.61 -8.47 8.53
CA LEU A 123 -0.14 -9.78 9.00
C LEU A 123 0.12 -9.75 10.52
N SER A 124 0.80 -8.71 11.01
CA SER A 124 1.12 -8.56 12.43
C SER A 124 -0.08 -8.19 13.31
N GLY A 125 -1.14 -7.63 12.71
CA GLY A 125 -2.28 -7.09 13.45
C GLY A 125 -1.96 -5.82 14.23
N CYS A 126 -0.81 -5.17 13.98
CA CYS A 126 -0.31 -4.01 14.70
C CYS A 126 -0.07 -2.83 13.73
N ASN A 127 -0.52 -1.63 14.11
CA ASN A 127 -0.46 -0.45 13.25
C ASN A 127 0.55 0.62 13.72
N ASP A 128 1.24 0.40 14.82
CA ASP A 128 2.25 1.32 15.35
C ASP A 128 3.62 1.03 14.70
N PHE A 129 3.86 1.62 13.56
CA PHE A 129 5.08 1.43 12.80
C PHE A 129 6.11 2.54 13.06
N LYS A 130 7.40 2.15 13.20
CA LYS A 130 8.52 3.09 13.27
C LYS A 130 9.67 2.60 12.40
N PHE A 131 10.25 3.52 11.62
CA PHE A 131 11.53 3.26 10.98
C PHE A 131 12.66 3.22 12.01
N THR A 132 13.53 2.21 11.90
CA THR A 132 14.75 2.04 12.71
C THR A 132 16.00 2.36 11.91
N GLU A 133 15.94 2.18 10.58
CA GLU A 133 17.03 2.48 9.65
C GLU A 133 16.45 2.99 8.33
N VAL A 134 17.02 4.06 7.81
CA VAL A 134 16.71 4.62 6.50
C VAL A 134 18.04 4.90 5.80
N HIS A 135 18.34 4.10 4.80
CA HIS A 135 19.50 4.29 3.93
C HIS A 135 19.01 4.37 2.49
N LEU A 136 19.12 5.55 1.90
CA LEU A 136 18.75 5.79 0.50
C LEU A 136 20.00 6.08 -0.30
N GLU A 137 20.07 5.55 -1.50
CA GLU A 137 21.13 5.87 -2.43
C GLU A 137 21.01 7.32 -2.89
N ASP A 138 22.16 7.95 -3.17
CA ASP A 138 22.23 9.36 -3.58
C ASP A 138 21.57 9.61 -4.95
N GLU A 139 21.54 8.58 -5.80
CA GLU A 139 20.98 8.67 -7.14
C GLU A 139 19.45 8.55 -7.10
N VAL A 140 18.77 9.61 -7.50
CA VAL A 140 17.32 9.67 -7.62
C VAL A 140 16.90 9.41 -9.06
N GLN A 141 16.07 8.42 -9.28
CA GLN A 141 15.63 7.97 -10.60
C GLN A 141 14.32 8.64 -11.02
N ASP A 142 14.10 8.75 -12.33
CA ASP A 142 12.81 9.16 -12.86
C ASP A 142 11.80 8.02 -12.72
N SER A 143 10.61 8.35 -12.23
CA SER A 143 9.49 7.41 -12.17
C SER A 143 8.93 7.16 -13.57
N LYS A 144 8.19 6.06 -13.75
CA LYS A 144 7.37 5.82 -14.97
C LYS A 144 6.34 6.93 -15.21
N ARG A 145 6.02 7.74 -14.21
CA ARG A 145 5.10 8.89 -14.32
C ARG A 145 5.92 10.17 -14.39
N GLU A 146 5.72 10.96 -15.43
CA GLU A 146 6.37 12.26 -15.61
C GLU A 146 6.19 13.16 -14.36
N GLY A 147 7.29 13.81 -13.95
CA GLY A 147 7.32 14.69 -12.78
C GLY A 147 7.39 14.00 -11.41
N PHE A 148 7.49 12.66 -11.39
CA PHE A 148 7.69 11.88 -10.15
C PHE A 148 9.07 11.24 -10.13
N LYS A 149 9.60 11.05 -8.93
CA LYS A 149 10.91 10.45 -8.69
C LYS A 149 10.76 9.17 -7.88
N GLU A 150 11.71 8.27 -8.09
CA GLU A 150 11.90 7.05 -7.31
C GLU A 150 13.31 7.01 -6.76
N PHE A 151 13.53 6.19 -5.77
CA PHE A 151 14.82 5.97 -5.13
C PHE A 151 15.04 4.49 -4.83
N THR A 152 16.30 4.13 -4.64
CA THR A 152 16.75 2.81 -4.22
C THR A 152 17.39 2.90 -2.84
N GLY A 153 17.70 1.74 -2.25
CA GLY A 153 18.30 1.66 -0.93
C GLY A 153 17.57 0.68 -0.01
N ARG A 154 17.58 0.98 1.29
CA ARG A 154 17.04 0.12 2.34
C ARG A 154 16.23 0.90 3.36
N LEU A 155 15.07 0.38 3.71
CA LEU A 155 14.22 0.87 4.79
C LEU A 155 13.96 -0.26 5.77
N LYS A 156 14.37 -0.11 7.02
CA LYS A 156 13.99 -1.03 8.11
C LYS A 156 13.05 -0.37 9.09
N GLY A 157 12.19 -1.17 9.67
CA GLY A 157 11.28 -0.71 10.70
C GLY A 157 10.64 -1.88 11.44
N GLY A 158 9.78 -1.54 12.37
CA GLY A 158 9.05 -2.51 13.16
C GLY A 158 7.94 -1.88 13.96
N ASN A 159 7.33 -2.66 14.83
CA ASN A 159 6.23 -2.26 15.69
C ASN A 159 6.51 -2.58 17.17
N SER A 160 5.62 -2.20 18.06
CA SER A 160 5.75 -2.40 19.52
C SER A 160 5.71 -3.86 19.95
N ARG A 161 5.23 -4.77 19.09
CA ARG A 161 5.24 -6.21 19.33
C ARG A 161 6.63 -6.85 19.16
N GLY A 162 7.60 -6.13 18.58
CA GLY A 162 8.90 -6.67 18.19
C GLY A 162 8.94 -7.25 16.77
N ASP A 163 7.85 -7.16 16.01
CA ASP A 163 7.86 -7.53 14.59
C ASP A 163 8.73 -6.57 13.80
N SER A 164 9.35 -7.05 12.72
CA SER A 164 10.25 -6.26 11.89
C SER A 164 9.98 -6.42 10.40
N ILE A 165 10.25 -5.35 9.65
CA ILE A 165 10.23 -5.35 8.20
C ILE A 165 11.50 -4.73 7.65
N ASP A 166 12.03 -5.32 6.57
CA ASP A 166 13.23 -4.91 5.85
C ASP A 166 12.91 -4.80 4.36
N LEU A 167 12.90 -3.59 3.84
CA LEU A 167 12.61 -3.29 2.44
C LEU A 167 13.91 -2.91 1.73
N ILE A 168 14.29 -3.67 0.71
CA ILE A 168 15.53 -3.49 -0.05
C ILE A 168 15.17 -3.31 -1.52
N CYS A 169 15.55 -2.18 -2.10
CA CYS A 169 15.41 -1.88 -3.52
C CYS A 169 16.77 -1.58 -4.10
N GLN A 170 17.26 -2.45 -4.94
CA GLN A 170 18.56 -2.32 -5.61
C GLN A 170 18.42 -1.62 -6.96
N ASP A 171 19.50 -1.12 -7.50
CA ASP A 171 19.57 -0.51 -8.86
C ASP A 171 20.12 -1.47 -9.92
N GLU A 172 20.14 -2.75 -9.65
CA GLU A 172 20.60 -3.79 -10.57
C GLU A 172 19.57 -4.13 -11.65
N GLN A 173 19.86 -5.15 -12.45
CA GLN A 173 18.96 -5.59 -13.53
C GLN A 173 17.59 -6.02 -13.00
N ASP A 174 16.54 -5.81 -13.81
CA ASP A 174 15.17 -6.21 -13.50
C ASP A 174 15.12 -7.69 -13.10
N GLY A 175 14.51 -7.97 -11.96
CA GLY A 175 14.34 -9.30 -11.41
C GLY A 175 13.04 -9.41 -10.59
N PRO A 176 12.65 -10.61 -10.21
CA PRO A 176 11.49 -10.80 -9.37
C PRO A 176 11.73 -10.17 -8.01
N ILE A 177 10.68 -9.59 -7.45
CA ILE A 177 10.68 -9.15 -6.06
C ILE A 177 10.42 -10.37 -5.19
N THR A 178 11.26 -10.58 -4.21
CA THR A 178 11.09 -11.66 -3.22
C THR A 178 10.49 -11.09 -1.95
N ILE A 179 9.45 -11.74 -1.44
CA ILE A 179 8.84 -11.46 -0.13
C ILE A 179 9.09 -12.67 0.74
N GLU A 180 9.83 -12.50 1.82
CA GLU A 180 10.03 -13.52 2.85
C GLU A 180 9.26 -13.12 4.09
N ILE A 181 8.50 -14.07 4.66
CA ILE A 181 7.77 -13.91 5.92
C ILE A 181 8.21 -15.06 6.81
N GLN A 182 8.84 -14.73 7.92
CA GLN A 182 9.26 -15.70 8.93
C GLN A 182 8.51 -15.45 10.24
N ASN A 183 7.90 -16.51 10.75
CA ASN A 183 7.24 -16.54 12.06
C ASN A 183 7.36 -17.98 12.56
N SER A 184 8.31 -18.22 13.45
CA SER A 184 8.76 -19.57 13.83
C SER A 184 7.62 -20.51 14.28
N PRO A 185 7.56 -21.75 13.80
CA PRO A 185 8.50 -22.40 12.86
C PRO A 185 8.22 -22.07 11.37
N GLU A 186 7.18 -21.34 11.06
CA GLU A 186 6.71 -21.09 9.70
C GLU A 186 7.61 -20.11 8.93
N ARG A 187 7.85 -20.43 7.67
CA ARG A 187 8.56 -19.54 6.73
C ARG A 187 7.92 -19.61 5.36
N PHE A 188 7.58 -18.45 4.82
CA PHE A 188 7.00 -18.29 3.49
C PHE A 188 7.96 -17.49 2.61
N THR A 189 8.22 -17.97 1.40
CA THR A 189 9.00 -17.27 0.38
C THR A 189 8.18 -17.16 -0.89
N LEU A 190 7.91 -15.93 -1.30
CA LEU A 190 7.09 -15.59 -2.45
C LEU A 190 7.91 -14.79 -3.44
N ALA A 191 7.70 -15.03 -4.73
CA ALA A 191 8.23 -14.15 -5.78
C ALA A 191 7.07 -13.46 -6.49
N THR A 192 7.26 -12.21 -6.85
CA THR A 192 6.28 -11.43 -7.59
C THR A 192 6.97 -10.51 -8.58
N ASN A 193 6.29 -10.25 -9.69
CA ASN A 193 6.67 -9.22 -10.67
C ASN A 193 5.80 -7.97 -10.58
N PHE A 194 5.08 -7.75 -9.49
CA PHE A 194 4.07 -6.70 -9.28
C PHE A 194 2.78 -6.79 -10.12
N VAL A 195 2.66 -7.78 -11.00
CA VAL A 195 1.49 -7.91 -11.88
C VAL A 195 0.53 -8.95 -11.29
N ASN A 196 0.05 -8.73 -10.06
CA ASN A 196 -0.96 -9.59 -9.39
C ASN A 196 -0.65 -11.09 -9.40
N HIS A 197 0.60 -11.47 -9.63
CA HIS A 197 1.03 -12.85 -9.69
C HIS A 197 2.08 -13.10 -8.63
N PHE A 198 1.74 -13.96 -7.66
CA PHE A 198 2.66 -14.44 -6.66
C PHE A 198 2.96 -15.90 -6.95
N GLU A 199 4.23 -16.23 -7.13
CA GLU A 199 4.70 -17.60 -7.19
C GLU A 199 5.16 -18.02 -5.80
N PHE A 200 4.59 -19.09 -5.30
CA PHE A 200 5.01 -19.69 -4.04
C PHE A 200 6.31 -20.47 -4.27
N LYS A 201 7.41 -20.08 -3.62
CA LYS A 201 8.71 -20.74 -3.81
C LYS A 201 8.99 -21.81 -2.76
N SER A 202 8.57 -21.60 -1.51
CA SER A 202 8.69 -22.61 -0.46
C SER A 202 7.86 -22.25 0.77
N SER A 203 7.33 -23.26 1.44
CA SER A 203 6.92 -23.20 2.83
C SER A 203 7.20 -24.56 3.48
N ASN A 204 7.42 -24.56 4.78
CA ASN A 204 7.57 -25.83 5.53
C ASN A 204 6.25 -26.61 5.61
N LEU A 205 5.12 -26.01 5.18
CA LEU A 205 3.77 -26.59 5.25
C LEU A 205 3.41 -27.58 4.13
N PHE A 206 4.22 -27.70 3.07
CA PHE A 206 3.91 -28.54 1.92
C PHE A 206 4.93 -29.67 1.67
N ASN A 207 5.54 -30.19 2.71
CA ASN A 207 6.12 -31.53 2.62
C ASN A 207 5.05 -32.54 3.10
N PRO A 208 4.54 -33.42 2.19
CA PRO A 208 3.62 -34.47 2.57
C PRO A 208 4.31 -35.52 3.43
#